data_725a162f6b7dcdf18d6738a55fc0aa9f
#
_entry.id   725a162f6b7dcdf18d6738a55fc0aa9f
#
_cell.length_a   1.000
_cell.length_b   1.000
_cell.length_c   1.000
_cell.angle_alpha   90.00
_cell.angle_beta   90.00
_cell.angle_gamma   90.00
#
_symmetry.space_group_name_H-M   'P 1'
#
loop_
_entity.id
_entity.type
_entity.pdbx_description
1 polymer ?
#
loop_
_entity_poly.entity_id
_entity_poly.type
_entity_poly.pdbx_seq_one_letter_code
_entity_poly.pdbx_strand_id
1 'polypeptide(L)'
;MAVSVSTKLLSLCKNSANIRALSTTSAKTAKTTFNWEDPLNLDGQLHDDEKAIRDSFRAYCNEKLLPRIIEANRNEVFDRTIYKELGELGALGCTIKGYGCAGVSSVTYGLMTRELDGIDSAYRSAMSVQSSLAMGAIYMYGSEEQKQKYLPRMATGELVGCFGLTEPNFGSDAGGLVTRAKYDVKSKTYVLSGSKTWITNSPIADILVVWAKNEEDKVRGFIVERSQVKKGLDTPKINGKFSLRASATGMILLDEVAIPEDNLLPNVVGLKGPFGCLNNARYGIAWGALGAAETCLRIARQYTLDRKQFGRPLAANQIIQKKMADMMTEIALGFQGCLRVGRLKDEGKAAPEMISLLKRNNCGKALEIARTARDMLGGNGVSDEYHIIRHVMNLEAVNTYEGTHDIHALILGRSITGIPAFA
;
A
#
# COMPACT_ATOMS: atom_id res chain seq x y z
N MET A 1 23.92 36.22 -46.18
CA MET A 1 23.77 37.51 -45.49
C MET A 1 23.73 37.21 -43.98
N ALA A 2 24.92 37.29 -43.39
CA ALA A 2 25.07 37.38 -41.95
C ALA A 2 25.12 38.88 -41.62
N VAL A 3 24.53 39.28 -40.51
CA VAL A 3 24.98 40.40 -39.65
C VAL A 3 23.82 40.80 -38.70
N SER A 4 24.17 40.82 -37.40
CA SER A 4 23.63 41.75 -36.39
C SER A 4 22.47 41.32 -35.54
N VAL A 5 22.78 40.52 -34.48
CA VAL A 5 22.06 40.55 -33.19
C VAL A 5 23.09 40.56 -32.05
N SER A 6 24.00 41.52 -32.04
CA SER A 6 25.04 41.62 -30.99
C SER A 6 25.29 43.05 -30.49
N THR A 7 24.31 43.96 -30.52
CA THR A 7 24.58 45.34 -30.10
C THR A 7 23.46 45.98 -29.24
N LYS A 8 22.51 45.24 -28.72
CA LYS A 8 21.43 45.79 -27.87
C LYS A 8 21.45 45.36 -26.40
N LEU A 9 22.43 44.57 -25.99
CA LEU A 9 22.55 44.10 -24.57
C LEU A 9 23.63 44.82 -23.76
N LEU A 10 24.35 45.80 -24.38
CA LEU A 10 25.43 46.55 -23.72
C LEU A 10 25.10 48.02 -23.36
N SER A 11 23.85 48.49 -23.55
CA SER A 11 23.47 49.86 -23.26
C SER A 11 22.61 50.10 -22.02
N LEU A 12 22.35 49.06 -21.21
CA LEU A 12 21.53 49.16 -19.97
C LEU A 12 22.33 49.13 -18.67
N CYS A 13 23.66 49.15 -18.71
CA CYS A 13 24.50 49.13 -17.50
C CYS A 13 25.32 50.43 -17.30
N LYS A 14 24.80 51.60 -17.66
CA LYS A 14 25.41 52.85 -17.25
C LYS A 14 24.30 53.83 -16.82
N ASN A 15 23.92 53.79 -15.54
CA ASN A 15 23.55 54.93 -14.70
C ASN A 15 22.89 54.41 -13.38
N SER A 16 23.70 54.30 -12.35
CA SER A 16 23.39 54.78 -10.98
C SER A 16 24.51 54.39 -10.05
N ALA A 17 25.44 55.32 -9.87
CA ALA A 17 26.36 55.30 -8.73
C ALA A 17 25.56 55.67 -7.48
N ASN A 18 25.28 54.69 -6.66
CA ASN A 18 25.02 54.84 -5.22
C ASN A 18 25.40 53.54 -4.54
N ILE A 19 26.69 53.41 -4.28
CA ILE A 19 27.25 52.32 -3.49
C ILE A 19 26.97 52.62 -2.03
N ARG A 20 25.85 52.10 -1.47
CA ARG A 20 25.76 51.86 -0.05
C ARG A 20 26.63 50.65 0.25
N ALA A 21 27.65 50.85 1.07
CA ALA A 21 28.46 49.75 1.62
C ALA A 21 27.55 48.79 2.39
N LEU A 22 27.18 47.67 1.74
CA LEU A 22 26.61 46.52 2.39
C LEU A 22 27.72 45.85 3.19
N SER A 23 27.69 46.02 4.50
CA SER A 23 28.45 45.21 5.44
C SER A 23 28.20 43.72 5.11
N THR A 24 29.17 43.09 4.48
CA THR A 24 29.19 41.62 4.33
C THR A 24 29.51 41.02 5.67
N THR A 25 28.50 40.87 6.54
CA THR A 25 28.54 39.86 7.58
C THR A 25 28.59 38.53 6.83
N SER A 26 29.76 37.93 6.75
CA SER A 26 29.94 36.55 6.34
C SER A 26 29.10 35.70 7.28
N ALA A 27 27.86 35.39 6.85
CA ALA A 27 27.09 34.33 7.49
C ALA A 27 27.96 33.07 7.31
N LYS A 28 28.58 32.60 8.39
CA LYS A 28 29.18 31.26 8.44
C LYS A 28 28.07 30.33 7.98
N THR A 29 28.11 29.85 6.75
CA THR A 29 27.23 28.78 6.27
C THR A 29 27.44 27.60 7.22
N ALA A 30 26.46 27.32 8.06
CA ALA A 30 26.47 26.14 8.90
C ALA A 30 26.74 24.93 7.99
N LYS A 31 27.76 24.16 8.31
CA LYS A 31 28.12 22.98 7.50
C LYS A 31 26.92 22.05 7.47
N THR A 32 26.32 21.84 6.29
CA THR A 32 25.18 20.96 6.11
C THR A 32 25.57 19.56 6.56
N THR A 33 24.87 19.01 7.54
CA THR A 33 25.11 17.67 8.07
C THR A 33 24.25 16.68 7.31
N PHE A 34 24.84 15.61 6.79
CA PHE A 34 24.10 14.53 6.13
C PHE A 34 23.39 13.66 7.18
N ASN A 35 22.09 13.48 7.03
CA ASN A 35 21.27 12.56 7.84
C ASN A 35 20.98 11.30 7.03
N TRP A 36 21.59 10.17 7.42
CA TRP A 36 21.40 8.90 6.71
C TRP A 36 19.98 8.31 6.88
N GLU A 37 19.24 8.72 7.91
CA GLU A 37 17.84 8.28 8.15
C GLU A 37 16.84 9.06 7.28
N ASP A 38 17.23 10.25 6.82
CA ASP A 38 16.44 11.07 5.90
C ASP A 38 17.36 11.78 4.90
N PRO A 39 18.02 11.02 3.99
CA PRO A 39 19.11 11.55 3.17
C PRO A 39 18.69 12.60 2.14
N LEU A 40 17.41 12.65 1.78
CA LEU A 40 16.85 13.63 0.84
C LEU A 40 15.86 14.59 1.50
N ASN A 41 15.92 14.68 2.85
CA ASN A 41 15.07 15.59 3.63
C ASN A 41 13.57 15.46 3.26
N LEU A 42 13.05 14.23 3.31
CA LEU A 42 11.63 13.95 3.11
C LEU A 42 10.78 14.69 4.15
N ASP A 43 11.25 14.67 5.41
CA ASP A 43 10.55 15.30 6.55
C ASP A 43 10.35 16.81 6.33
N GLY A 44 11.32 17.48 5.76
CA GLY A 44 11.24 18.91 5.42
C GLY A 44 10.22 19.25 4.31
N GLN A 45 9.72 18.23 3.59
CA GLN A 45 8.73 18.37 2.50
C GLN A 45 7.31 18.02 2.93
N LEU A 46 7.15 17.54 4.17
CA LEU A 46 5.84 17.18 4.74
C LEU A 46 5.19 18.39 5.42
N HIS A 47 3.87 18.44 5.37
CA HIS A 47 3.08 19.40 6.13
C HIS A 47 3.09 19.02 7.62
N ASP A 48 2.82 19.98 8.51
CA ASP A 48 2.89 19.75 9.96
C ASP A 48 1.84 18.74 10.45
N ASP A 49 0.65 18.73 9.88
CA ASP A 49 -0.40 17.74 10.14
C ASP A 49 0.00 16.32 9.69
N GLU A 50 0.66 16.20 8.52
CA GLU A 50 1.19 14.93 8.03
C GLU A 50 2.25 14.35 8.97
N LYS A 51 3.14 15.19 9.51
CA LYS A 51 4.14 14.80 10.52
C LYS A 51 3.49 14.35 11.81
N ALA A 52 2.56 15.15 12.34
CA ALA A 52 1.88 14.86 13.59
C ALA A 52 1.13 13.53 13.54
N ILE A 53 0.39 13.26 12.45
CA ILE A 53 -0.31 11.99 12.25
C ILE A 53 0.67 10.83 12.12
N ARG A 54 1.73 10.97 11.30
CA ARG A 54 2.78 9.96 11.17
C ARG A 54 3.39 9.61 12.52
N ASP A 55 3.78 10.59 13.32
CA ASP A 55 4.49 10.37 14.57
C ASP A 55 3.59 9.69 15.62
N SER A 56 2.33 10.12 15.72
CA SER A 56 1.32 9.46 16.55
C SER A 56 1.09 8.01 16.11
N PHE A 57 0.97 7.77 14.81
CA PHE A 57 0.74 6.45 14.25
C PHE A 57 1.96 5.53 14.42
N ARG A 58 3.17 6.06 14.29
CA ARG A 58 4.44 5.36 14.59
C ARG A 58 4.50 4.92 16.04
N ALA A 59 4.10 5.78 16.99
CA ALA A 59 4.06 5.43 18.40
C ALA A 59 3.11 4.24 18.63
N TYR A 60 1.90 4.27 18.09
CA TYR A 60 0.97 3.15 18.14
C TYR A 60 1.57 1.86 17.55
N CYS A 61 2.18 1.92 16.37
CA CYS A 61 2.80 0.77 15.72
C CYS A 61 3.87 0.12 16.60
N ASN A 62 4.75 0.91 17.18
CA ASN A 62 5.84 0.40 18.02
C ASN A 62 5.35 -0.09 19.38
N GLU A 63 4.42 0.61 20.03
CA GLU A 63 3.98 0.27 21.38
C GLU A 63 2.95 -0.87 21.40
N LYS A 64 2.07 -0.95 20.40
CA LYS A 64 0.95 -1.89 20.38
C LYS A 64 1.15 -3.06 19.41
N LEU A 65 1.68 -2.83 18.22
CA LEU A 65 1.75 -3.87 17.19
C LEU A 65 3.06 -4.66 17.22
N LEU A 66 4.21 -3.97 17.40
CA LEU A 66 5.51 -4.62 17.42
C LEU A 66 5.64 -5.73 18.48
N PRO A 67 5.16 -5.57 19.73
CA PRO A 67 5.30 -6.62 20.75
C PRO A 67 4.55 -7.90 20.44
N ARG A 68 3.48 -7.87 19.64
CA ARG A 68 2.63 -9.05 19.35
C ARG A 68 2.93 -9.73 18.02
N ILE A 69 3.77 -9.14 17.16
CA ILE A 69 3.89 -9.63 15.78
C ILE A 69 4.62 -10.97 15.66
N ILE A 70 5.63 -11.24 16.47
CA ILE A 70 6.38 -12.52 16.39
C ILE A 70 5.44 -13.69 16.66
N GLU A 71 4.68 -13.63 17.75
CA GLU A 71 3.73 -14.69 18.11
C GLU A 71 2.57 -14.81 17.10
N ALA A 72 2.06 -13.66 16.61
CA ALA A 72 1.04 -13.65 15.57
C ALA A 72 1.53 -14.33 14.29
N ASN A 73 2.77 -14.06 13.88
CA ASN A 73 3.40 -14.68 12.71
C ASN A 73 3.67 -16.18 12.92
N ARG A 74 4.21 -16.59 14.06
CA ARG A 74 4.47 -18.01 14.39
C ARG A 74 3.20 -18.85 14.35
N ASN A 75 2.12 -18.33 14.94
CA ASN A 75 0.86 -19.05 15.10
C ASN A 75 -0.14 -18.83 13.94
N GLU A 76 0.20 -18.04 12.94
CA GLU A 76 -0.68 -17.64 11.82
C GLU A 76 -2.01 -17.04 12.32
N VAL A 77 -1.97 -16.16 13.30
CA VAL A 77 -3.15 -15.55 13.92
C VAL A 77 -3.19 -14.05 13.64
N PHE A 78 -4.36 -13.56 13.25
CA PHE A 78 -4.67 -12.14 13.19
C PHE A 78 -5.60 -11.76 14.34
N ASP A 79 -5.20 -10.79 15.16
CA ASP A 79 -6.03 -10.24 16.22
C ASP A 79 -7.02 -9.22 15.66
N ARG A 80 -8.31 -9.58 15.64
CA ARG A 80 -9.38 -8.72 15.11
C ARG A 80 -9.53 -7.40 15.86
N THR A 81 -9.11 -7.31 17.12
CA THR A 81 -9.18 -6.06 17.91
C THR A 81 -8.38 -4.93 17.29
N ILE A 82 -7.38 -5.24 16.45
CA ILE A 82 -6.59 -4.28 15.68
C ILE A 82 -7.47 -3.38 14.80
N TYR A 83 -8.60 -3.90 14.27
CA TYR A 83 -9.52 -3.05 13.48
C TYR A 83 -10.17 -1.96 14.32
N LYS A 84 -10.55 -2.27 15.55
CA LYS A 84 -11.09 -1.27 16.48
C LYS A 84 -10.03 -0.23 16.85
N GLU A 85 -8.82 -0.69 17.16
CA GLU A 85 -7.68 0.20 17.46
C GLU A 85 -7.37 1.15 16.28
N LEU A 86 -7.34 0.63 15.05
CA LEU A 86 -7.15 1.43 13.84
C LEU A 86 -8.33 2.38 13.58
N GLY A 87 -9.55 1.97 13.91
CA GLY A 87 -10.75 2.81 13.82
C GLY A 87 -10.69 3.99 14.80
N GLU A 88 -10.30 3.75 16.04
CA GLU A 88 -10.10 4.79 17.07
C GLU A 88 -9.05 5.84 16.65
N LEU A 89 -8.05 5.41 15.88
CA LEU A 89 -7.02 6.30 15.31
C LEU A 89 -7.46 7.00 14.01
N GLY A 90 -8.68 6.74 13.51
CA GLY A 90 -9.15 7.28 12.23
C GLY A 90 -8.41 6.73 11.01
N ALA A 91 -7.74 5.59 11.13
CA ALA A 91 -6.91 5.01 10.07
C ALA A 91 -7.72 4.27 8.99
N LEU A 92 -8.94 3.80 9.34
CA LEU A 92 -9.77 3.04 8.42
C LEU A 92 -10.57 3.98 7.50
N GLY A 93 -10.43 3.76 6.18
CA GLY A 93 -11.04 4.64 5.18
C GLY A 93 -10.52 6.09 5.23
N CYS A 94 -9.33 6.31 5.76
CA CYS A 94 -8.83 7.63 6.17
C CYS A 94 -8.80 8.69 5.04
N THR A 95 -8.77 8.31 3.76
CA THR A 95 -8.83 9.23 2.61
C THR A 95 -10.26 9.53 2.15
N ILE A 96 -11.27 8.84 2.68
CA ILE A 96 -12.68 9.04 2.36
C ILE A 96 -13.17 10.32 3.05
N LYS A 97 -13.89 11.16 2.32
CA LYS A 97 -14.51 12.37 2.85
C LYS A 97 -15.93 12.10 3.34
N GLY A 98 -16.21 12.43 4.58
CA GLY A 98 -17.51 12.15 5.21
C GLY A 98 -17.59 10.76 5.85
N TYR A 99 -18.77 10.33 6.20
CA TYR A 99 -19.10 9.00 6.75
C TYR A 99 -18.27 8.58 7.98
N GLY A 100 -17.86 9.55 8.82
CA GLY A 100 -17.03 9.29 9.99
C GLY A 100 -15.55 9.01 9.70
N CYS A 101 -15.12 9.14 8.45
CA CYS A 101 -13.72 8.96 8.04
C CYS A 101 -12.92 10.27 8.18
N ALA A 102 -11.60 10.18 8.35
CA ALA A 102 -10.74 11.33 8.65
C ALA A 102 -10.55 12.32 7.47
N GLY A 103 -10.65 11.88 6.21
CA GLY A 103 -10.52 12.72 5.02
C GLY A 103 -9.10 13.26 4.79
N VAL A 104 -8.06 12.56 5.24
CA VAL A 104 -6.65 12.98 5.13
C VAL A 104 -6.09 12.90 3.71
N SER A 105 -4.92 13.51 3.49
CA SER A 105 -4.22 13.50 2.21
C SER A 105 -3.74 12.09 1.82
N SER A 106 -3.50 11.88 0.52
CA SER A 106 -2.87 10.66 0.03
C SER A 106 -1.47 10.45 0.62
N VAL A 107 -0.72 11.53 0.87
CA VAL A 107 0.60 11.46 1.51
C VAL A 107 0.48 10.96 2.95
N THR A 108 -0.47 11.48 3.73
CA THR A 108 -0.74 10.99 5.10
C THR A 108 -1.05 9.49 5.11
N TYR A 109 -1.94 9.04 4.20
CA TYR A 109 -2.22 7.61 4.04
C TYR A 109 -0.95 6.81 3.73
N GLY A 110 -0.11 7.31 2.82
CA GLY A 110 1.17 6.69 2.49
C GLY A 110 2.10 6.58 3.69
N LEU A 111 2.23 7.64 4.50
CA LEU A 111 3.03 7.63 5.73
C LEU A 111 2.51 6.60 6.73
N MET A 112 1.19 6.49 6.92
CA MET A 112 0.60 5.47 7.80
C MET A 112 0.89 4.05 7.31
N THR A 113 0.82 3.81 6.00
CA THR A 113 1.17 2.50 5.42
C THR A 113 2.65 2.17 5.58
N ARG A 114 3.55 3.17 5.50
CA ARG A 114 4.98 3.03 5.80
C ARG A 114 5.21 2.52 7.23
N GLU A 115 4.57 3.13 8.22
CA GLU A 115 4.74 2.76 9.62
C GLU A 115 4.20 1.34 9.90
N LEU A 116 3.03 0.98 9.35
CA LEU A 116 2.47 -0.38 9.50
C LEU A 116 3.33 -1.46 8.86
N ASP A 117 3.77 -1.25 7.63
CA ASP A 117 4.59 -2.25 6.91
C ASP A 117 5.99 -2.36 7.55
N GLY A 118 6.48 -1.28 8.18
CA GLY A 118 7.67 -1.32 9.02
C GLY A 118 7.57 -2.31 10.19
N ILE A 119 6.34 -2.56 10.67
CA ILE A 119 6.06 -3.62 11.64
C ILE A 119 5.81 -4.94 10.92
N ASP A 120 4.78 -4.98 10.03
CA ASP A 120 4.45 -6.17 9.25
C ASP A 120 3.51 -5.87 8.09
N SER A 121 3.80 -6.44 6.92
CA SER A 121 2.96 -6.32 5.73
C SER A 121 1.56 -6.92 5.92
N ALA A 122 1.36 -7.87 6.85
CA ALA A 122 0.04 -8.41 7.15
C ALA A 122 -0.88 -7.35 7.79
N TYR A 123 -0.37 -6.55 8.71
CA TYR A 123 -1.13 -5.47 9.35
C TYR A 123 -1.42 -4.33 8.36
N ARG A 124 -0.43 -3.96 7.52
CA ARG A 124 -0.67 -2.99 6.46
C ARG A 124 -1.71 -3.50 5.46
N SER A 125 -1.65 -4.77 5.08
CA SER A 125 -2.62 -5.40 4.17
C SER A 125 -4.03 -5.38 4.74
N ALA A 126 -4.20 -5.67 6.04
CA ALA A 126 -5.48 -5.60 6.74
C ALA A 126 -6.11 -4.19 6.63
N MET A 127 -5.34 -3.14 6.98
CA MET A 127 -5.79 -1.74 6.85
C MET A 127 -6.11 -1.37 5.40
N SER A 128 -5.26 -1.77 4.45
CA SER A 128 -5.41 -1.43 3.03
C SER A 128 -6.64 -2.08 2.40
N VAL A 129 -6.89 -3.36 2.67
CA VAL A 129 -8.07 -4.09 2.16
C VAL A 129 -9.35 -3.50 2.73
N GLN A 130 -9.39 -3.19 4.02
CA GLN A 130 -10.50 -2.48 4.65
C GLN A 130 -10.75 -1.14 3.98
N SER A 131 -9.72 -0.28 3.91
CA SER A 131 -9.84 1.13 3.55
C SER A 131 -9.97 1.37 2.04
N SER A 132 -9.01 0.83 1.27
CA SER A 132 -8.88 1.14 -0.16
C SER A 132 -9.72 0.24 -1.06
N LEU A 133 -9.99 -1.01 -0.64
CA LEU A 133 -10.70 -1.99 -1.43
C LEU A 133 -12.16 -2.11 -1.00
N ALA A 134 -12.48 -2.56 0.21
CA ALA A 134 -13.86 -2.77 0.64
C ALA A 134 -14.61 -1.44 0.81
N MET A 135 -14.12 -0.55 1.68
CA MET A 135 -14.70 0.79 1.84
C MET A 135 -14.59 1.61 0.56
N GLY A 136 -13.45 1.52 -0.14
CA GLY A 136 -13.23 2.21 -1.41
C GLY A 136 -14.26 1.84 -2.48
N ALA A 137 -14.61 0.56 -2.63
CA ALA A 137 -15.62 0.10 -3.58
C ALA A 137 -17.00 0.66 -3.23
N ILE A 138 -17.40 0.62 -1.95
CA ILE A 138 -18.68 1.17 -1.49
C ILE A 138 -18.71 2.69 -1.70
N TYR A 139 -17.63 3.39 -1.36
CA TYR A 139 -17.54 4.85 -1.52
C TYR A 139 -17.63 5.30 -2.97
N MET A 140 -16.90 4.64 -3.88
CA MET A 140 -16.85 5.03 -5.28
C MET A 140 -18.10 4.60 -6.07
N TYR A 141 -18.68 3.45 -5.74
CA TYR A 141 -19.66 2.80 -6.59
C TYR A 141 -21.00 2.49 -5.92
N GLY A 142 -21.09 2.64 -4.60
CA GLY A 142 -22.33 2.43 -3.85
C GLY A 142 -23.35 3.54 -4.05
N SER A 143 -24.61 3.23 -3.75
CA SER A 143 -25.65 4.23 -3.55
C SER A 143 -25.40 5.02 -2.26
N GLU A 144 -26.11 6.14 -2.07
CA GLU A 144 -25.97 6.92 -0.85
C GLU A 144 -26.44 6.13 0.39
N GLU A 145 -27.50 5.33 0.24
CA GLU A 145 -28.01 4.44 1.29
C GLU A 145 -26.96 3.40 1.70
N GLN A 146 -26.28 2.80 0.71
CA GLN A 146 -25.19 1.85 0.98
C GLN A 146 -24.02 2.52 1.71
N LYS A 147 -23.61 3.72 1.29
CA LYS A 147 -22.54 4.47 1.95
C LYS A 147 -22.89 4.79 3.40
N GLN A 148 -24.07 5.31 3.65
CA GLN A 148 -24.55 5.64 5.00
C GLN A 148 -24.69 4.40 5.89
N LYS A 149 -25.10 3.28 5.33
CA LYS A 149 -25.27 2.02 6.05
C LYS A 149 -23.95 1.41 6.49
N TYR A 150 -22.94 1.38 5.61
CA TYR A 150 -21.74 0.59 5.82
C TYR A 150 -20.52 1.40 6.25
N LEU A 151 -20.23 2.54 5.62
CA LEU A 151 -18.97 3.25 5.80
C LEU A 151 -18.73 3.71 7.24
N PRO A 152 -19.70 4.29 7.99
CA PRO A 152 -19.44 4.72 9.36
C PRO A 152 -19.04 3.58 10.30
N ARG A 153 -19.69 2.42 10.17
CA ARG A 153 -19.40 1.24 10.98
C ARG A 153 -18.09 0.56 10.57
N MET A 154 -17.72 0.65 9.29
CA MET A 154 -16.43 0.16 8.81
C MET A 154 -15.28 1.10 9.22
N ALA A 155 -15.52 2.41 9.30
CA ALA A 155 -14.54 3.40 9.74
C ALA A 155 -14.14 3.23 11.21
N THR A 156 -15.06 2.77 12.07
CA THR A 156 -14.78 2.46 13.47
C THR A 156 -14.18 1.06 13.70
N GLY A 157 -14.08 0.24 12.65
CA GLY A 157 -13.64 -1.15 12.76
C GLY A 157 -14.69 -2.12 13.34
N GLU A 158 -15.93 -1.67 13.54
CA GLU A 158 -17.04 -2.53 13.95
C GLU A 158 -17.32 -3.60 12.88
N LEU A 159 -17.38 -3.18 11.61
CA LEU A 159 -17.52 -4.07 10.46
C LEU A 159 -16.20 -4.21 9.73
N VAL A 160 -15.76 -5.46 9.55
CA VAL A 160 -14.59 -5.81 8.76
C VAL A 160 -14.99 -6.17 7.35
N GLY A 161 -14.31 -5.58 6.36
CA GLY A 161 -14.55 -5.84 4.94
C GLY A 161 -13.47 -6.68 4.29
N CYS A 162 -13.84 -7.39 3.22
CA CYS A 162 -12.92 -8.03 2.29
C CYS A 162 -13.29 -7.74 0.84
N PHE A 163 -12.42 -8.14 -0.11
CA PHE A 163 -12.56 -7.83 -1.52
C PHE A 163 -12.31 -9.06 -2.39
N GLY A 164 -13.37 -9.69 -2.85
CA GLY A 164 -13.39 -10.94 -3.61
C GLY A 164 -13.31 -10.71 -5.11
N LEU A 165 -12.09 -10.62 -5.67
CA LEU A 165 -11.85 -10.52 -7.12
C LEU A 165 -11.18 -11.79 -7.66
N THR A 166 -10.00 -12.13 -7.14
CA THR A 166 -9.16 -13.24 -7.61
C THR A 166 -9.84 -14.59 -7.45
N GLU A 167 -9.77 -15.42 -8.48
CA GLU A 167 -10.31 -16.79 -8.51
C GLU A 167 -9.17 -17.82 -8.61
N PRO A 168 -9.40 -19.11 -8.28
CA PRO A 168 -8.36 -20.14 -8.36
C PRO A 168 -7.64 -20.20 -9.71
N ASN A 169 -8.34 -20.00 -10.81
CA ASN A 169 -7.80 -20.06 -12.18
C ASN A 169 -7.54 -18.67 -12.80
N PHE A 170 -7.92 -17.58 -12.14
CA PHE A 170 -7.87 -16.22 -12.68
C PHE A 170 -7.22 -15.25 -11.68
N GLY A 171 -5.89 -15.15 -11.73
CA GLY A 171 -5.10 -14.19 -10.93
C GLY A 171 -4.81 -12.93 -11.72
N SER A 172 -3.76 -12.95 -12.56
CA SER A 172 -3.39 -11.80 -13.40
C SER A 172 -4.41 -11.50 -14.49
N ASP A 173 -5.07 -12.52 -15.03
CA ASP A 173 -6.23 -12.38 -15.92
C ASP A 173 -7.53 -12.24 -15.11
N ALA A 174 -7.71 -11.11 -14.46
CA ALA A 174 -8.93 -10.85 -13.70
C ALA A 174 -10.18 -10.72 -14.57
N GLY A 175 -10.04 -10.50 -15.88
CA GLY A 175 -11.15 -10.45 -16.85
C GLY A 175 -11.77 -11.81 -17.13
N GLY A 176 -10.96 -12.87 -16.99
CA GLY A 176 -11.40 -14.25 -17.17
C GLY A 176 -12.29 -14.80 -16.05
N LEU A 177 -12.54 -14.05 -14.97
CA LEU A 177 -13.33 -14.50 -13.82
C LEU A 177 -14.63 -15.20 -14.25
N VAL A 178 -15.01 -16.28 -13.53
CA VAL A 178 -16.16 -17.14 -13.87
C VAL A 178 -17.27 -17.12 -12.80
N THR A 179 -17.06 -16.52 -11.65
CA THR A 179 -18.11 -16.30 -10.64
C THR A 179 -19.29 -15.58 -11.27
N ARG A 180 -20.51 -16.09 -11.06
CA ARG A 180 -21.75 -15.62 -11.66
C ARG A 180 -22.69 -15.01 -10.62
N ALA A 181 -23.47 -14.03 -11.07
CA ALA A 181 -24.60 -13.47 -10.36
C ALA A 181 -25.81 -13.49 -11.28
N LYS A 182 -26.86 -14.23 -10.90
CA LYS A 182 -28.13 -14.29 -11.64
C LYS A 182 -29.20 -13.53 -10.87
N TYR A 183 -30.00 -12.73 -11.57
CA TYR A 183 -31.09 -11.99 -10.95
C TYR A 183 -32.37 -12.82 -10.95
N ASP A 184 -32.98 -13.02 -9.78
CA ASP A 184 -34.30 -13.62 -9.65
C ASP A 184 -35.37 -12.52 -9.47
N VAL A 185 -36.15 -12.29 -10.52
CA VAL A 185 -37.20 -11.28 -10.57
C VAL A 185 -38.29 -11.51 -9.51
N LYS A 186 -38.57 -12.78 -9.17
CA LYS A 186 -39.68 -13.10 -8.24
C LYS A 186 -39.30 -12.76 -6.81
N SER A 187 -38.06 -13.10 -6.40
CA SER A 187 -37.61 -12.83 -5.05
C SER A 187 -36.90 -11.47 -4.91
N LYS A 188 -36.65 -10.78 -6.02
CA LYS A 188 -35.86 -9.54 -6.08
C LYS A 188 -34.48 -9.72 -5.42
N THR A 189 -33.80 -10.81 -5.78
CA THR A 189 -32.46 -11.12 -5.26
C THR A 189 -31.48 -11.43 -6.38
N TYR A 190 -30.21 -11.20 -6.13
CA TYR A 190 -29.12 -11.80 -6.91
C TYR A 190 -28.67 -13.11 -6.27
N VAL A 191 -28.51 -14.15 -7.07
CA VAL A 191 -27.97 -15.45 -6.65
C VAL A 191 -26.55 -15.58 -7.16
N LEU A 192 -25.59 -15.61 -6.24
CA LEU A 192 -24.16 -15.67 -6.52
C LEU A 192 -23.64 -17.11 -6.42
N SER A 193 -22.89 -17.55 -7.44
CA SER A 193 -22.23 -18.87 -7.49
C SER A 193 -20.82 -18.76 -8.03
N GLY A 194 -19.84 -19.39 -7.36
CA GLY A 194 -18.44 -19.41 -7.73
C GLY A 194 -17.50 -19.44 -6.52
N SER A 195 -16.23 -19.13 -6.75
CA SER A 195 -15.24 -19.13 -5.68
C SER A 195 -14.20 -18.02 -5.87
N LYS A 196 -13.73 -17.46 -4.75
CA LYS A 196 -12.61 -16.51 -4.70
C LYS A 196 -11.52 -17.08 -3.82
N THR A 197 -10.26 -16.76 -4.12
CA THR A 197 -9.10 -17.26 -3.37
C THR A 197 -8.10 -16.15 -3.07
N TRP A 198 -7.24 -16.35 -2.08
CA TRP A 198 -6.27 -15.38 -1.59
C TRP A 198 -6.90 -14.07 -1.08
N ILE A 199 -8.07 -14.18 -0.47
CA ILE A 199 -8.84 -13.02 -0.03
C ILE A 199 -8.49 -12.67 1.41
N THR A 200 -7.74 -11.57 1.57
CA THR A 200 -7.45 -11.00 2.89
C THR A 200 -8.76 -10.64 3.59
N ASN A 201 -8.84 -10.96 4.86
CA ASN A 201 -9.98 -10.79 5.76
C ASN A 201 -11.17 -11.74 5.51
N SER A 202 -11.26 -12.49 4.43
CA SER A 202 -12.48 -13.30 4.18
C SER A 202 -12.90 -14.20 5.34
N PRO A 203 -11.99 -14.83 6.12
CA PRO A 203 -12.40 -15.66 7.25
C PRO A 203 -13.07 -14.87 8.40
N ILE A 204 -12.82 -13.58 8.50
CA ILE A 204 -13.29 -12.72 9.61
C ILE A 204 -14.17 -11.56 9.15
N ALA A 205 -14.42 -11.42 7.84
CA ALA A 205 -15.17 -10.30 7.27
C ALA A 205 -16.67 -10.41 7.56
N ASP A 206 -17.27 -9.27 7.91
CA ASP A 206 -18.72 -9.09 8.01
C ASP A 206 -19.30 -8.69 6.65
N ILE A 207 -18.54 -7.89 5.89
CA ILE A 207 -18.92 -7.34 4.58
C ILE A 207 -17.96 -7.86 3.52
N LEU A 208 -18.48 -8.58 2.54
CA LEU A 208 -17.70 -9.08 1.41
C LEU A 208 -18.11 -8.33 0.15
N VAL A 209 -17.18 -7.58 -0.43
CA VAL A 209 -17.37 -7.00 -1.78
C VAL A 209 -16.93 -8.04 -2.80
N VAL A 210 -17.87 -8.61 -3.54
CA VAL A 210 -17.63 -9.70 -4.49
C VAL A 210 -17.84 -9.22 -5.91
N TRP A 211 -16.88 -9.45 -6.79
CA TRP A 211 -16.98 -9.17 -8.23
C TRP A 211 -17.38 -10.43 -8.97
N ALA A 212 -18.49 -10.35 -9.72
CA ALA A 212 -19.07 -11.46 -10.47
C ALA A 212 -19.61 -10.98 -11.81
N LYS A 213 -19.71 -11.88 -12.79
CA LYS A 213 -20.38 -11.60 -14.08
C LYS A 213 -21.88 -11.80 -13.96
N ASN A 214 -22.65 -10.83 -14.46
CA ASN A 214 -24.09 -10.95 -14.60
C ASN A 214 -24.45 -11.80 -15.83
N GLU A 215 -25.75 -11.88 -16.18
CA GLU A 215 -26.25 -12.63 -17.32
C GLU A 215 -25.75 -12.10 -18.68
N GLU A 216 -25.34 -10.83 -18.73
CA GLU A 216 -24.75 -10.19 -19.91
C GLU A 216 -23.22 -10.32 -20.00
N ASP A 217 -22.62 -11.21 -19.24
CA ASP A 217 -21.14 -11.35 -19.08
C ASP A 217 -20.42 -10.08 -18.60
N LYS A 218 -21.14 -9.12 -18.05
CA LYS A 218 -20.55 -7.88 -17.51
C LYS A 218 -20.17 -8.05 -16.05
N VAL A 219 -18.95 -7.66 -15.70
CA VAL A 219 -18.48 -7.65 -14.31
C VAL A 219 -19.25 -6.59 -13.51
N ARG A 220 -19.83 -7.00 -12.39
CA ARG A 220 -20.57 -6.16 -11.43
C ARG A 220 -20.03 -6.42 -10.02
N GLY A 221 -20.13 -5.41 -9.16
CA GLY A 221 -19.78 -5.52 -7.73
C GLY A 221 -21.02 -5.77 -6.87
N PHE A 222 -20.90 -6.65 -5.90
CA PHE A 222 -21.98 -7.02 -4.98
C PHE A 222 -21.51 -6.94 -3.53
N ILE A 223 -22.35 -6.41 -2.66
CA ILE A 223 -22.12 -6.39 -1.21
C ILE A 223 -22.78 -7.64 -0.62
N VAL A 224 -21.99 -8.58 -0.12
CA VAL A 224 -22.49 -9.73 0.62
C VAL A 224 -22.31 -9.43 2.12
N GLU A 225 -23.41 -9.11 2.80
CA GLU A 225 -23.43 -8.93 4.25
C GLU A 225 -23.61 -10.30 4.91
N ARG A 226 -22.58 -10.78 5.60
CA ARG A 226 -22.54 -12.15 6.16
C ARG A 226 -23.74 -12.48 7.05
N SER A 227 -24.19 -11.52 7.85
CA SER A 227 -25.34 -11.69 8.76
C SER A 227 -26.67 -11.89 8.04
N GLN A 228 -26.78 -11.50 6.76
CA GLN A 228 -28.00 -11.65 5.95
C GLN A 228 -28.00 -12.94 5.14
N VAL A 229 -26.86 -13.63 5.01
CA VAL A 229 -26.75 -14.86 4.23
C VAL A 229 -27.29 -16.04 5.02
N LYS A 230 -28.31 -16.72 4.48
CA LYS A 230 -28.95 -17.87 5.13
C LYS A 230 -28.22 -19.20 4.89
N LYS A 231 -27.63 -19.38 3.71
CA LYS A 231 -26.94 -20.61 3.30
C LYS A 231 -25.97 -20.34 2.13
N GLY A 232 -25.07 -21.29 1.89
CA GLY A 232 -24.22 -21.33 0.69
C GLY A 232 -22.95 -20.49 0.76
N LEU A 233 -22.72 -19.71 1.81
CA LEU A 233 -21.48 -18.95 2.01
C LEU A 233 -20.55 -19.69 2.96
N ASP A 234 -19.35 -20.00 2.50
CA ASP A 234 -18.25 -20.45 3.35
C ASP A 234 -16.97 -19.64 3.04
N THR A 235 -16.15 -19.43 4.08
CA THR A 235 -14.93 -18.64 3.96
C THR A 235 -13.76 -19.30 4.69
N PRO A 236 -13.30 -20.47 4.21
CA PRO A 236 -12.24 -21.22 4.86
C PRO A 236 -10.91 -20.44 4.83
N LYS A 237 -10.19 -20.51 5.94
CA LYS A 237 -8.86 -19.93 6.07
C LYS A 237 -7.85 -20.74 5.27
N ILE A 238 -6.91 -20.09 4.60
CA ILE A 238 -5.74 -20.69 3.98
C ILE A 238 -4.63 -20.74 5.04
N ASN A 239 -4.21 -21.95 5.41
CA ASN A 239 -3.15 -22.22 6.37
C ASN A 239 -1.84 -22.59 5.66
N GLY A 240 -0.73 -22.57 6.39
CA GLY A 240 0.58 -22.98 5.88
C GLY A 240 1.23 -21.98 4.93
N LYS A 241 0.83 -20.70 4.96
CA LYS A 241 1.49 -19.66 4.19
C LYS A 241 2.89 -19.38 4.77
N PHE A 242 3.88 -19.17 3.91
CA PHE A 242 5.21 -18.66 4.31
C PHE A 242 5.26 -17.13 4.34
N SER A 243 4.30 -16.47 3.72
CA SER A 243 4.19 -15.01 3.62
C SER A 243 2.90 -14.53 4.24
N LEU A 244 2.90 -13.33 4.83
CA LEU A 244 1.72 -12.71 5.47
C LEU A 244 1.04 -13.66 6.48
N ARG A 245 1.83 -14.36 7.28
CA ARG A 245 1.34 -15.38 8.20
C ARG A 245 0.40 -14.80 9.26
N ALA A 246 0.66 -13.55 9.70
CA ALA A 246 -0.22 -12.82 10.62
C ALA A 246 -1.45 -12.19 9.93
N SER A 247 -1.78 -12.55 8.69
CA SER A 247 -2.97 -12.10 7.98
C SER A 247 -4.05 -13.18 7.95
N ALA A 248 -5.29 -12.79 8.26
CA ALA A 248 -6.47 -13.64 8.04
C ALA A 248 -6.78 -13.71 6.54
N THR A 249 -6.16 -14.65 5.84
CA THR A 249 -6.34 -14.85 4.40
C THR A 249 -7.13 -16.14 4.15
N GLY A 250 -8.11 -16.11 3.26
CA GLY A 250 -8.94 -17.29 2.98
C GLY A 250 -9.52 -17.31 1.58
N MET A 251 -10.54 -18.12 1.43
CA MET A 251 -11.38 -18.22 0.24
C MET A 251 -12.74 -17.57 0.50
N ILE A 252 -13.53 -17.38 -0.55
CA ILE A 252 -14.96 -17.14 -0.51
C ILE A 252 -15.59 -18.19 -1.42
N LEU A 253 -16.37 -19.09 -0.85
CA LEU A 253 -17.11 -20.12 -1.58
C LEU A 253 -18.58 -19.70 -1.59
N LEU A 254 -19.16 -19.64 -2.78
CA LEU A 254 -20.52 -19.19 -3.02
C LEU A 254 -21.29 -20.31 -3.73
N ASP A 255 -22.21 -20.94 -3.01
CA ASP A 255 -23.12 -21.97 -3.53
C ASP A 255 -24.55 -21.44 -3.46
N GLU A 256 -24.98 -20.82 -4.56
CA GLU A 256 -26.30 -20.18 -4.70
C GLU A 256 -26.63 -19.18 -3.57
N VAL A 257 -25.67 -18.33 -3.21
CA VAL A 257 -25.85 -17.29 -2.19
C VAL A 257 -26.80 -16.22 -2.67
N ALA A 258 -27.98 -16.15 -2.06
CA ALA A 258 -28.98 -15.12 -2.38
C ALA A 258 -28.75 -13.85 -1.55
N ILE A 259 -28.68 -12.72 -2.22
CA ILE A 259 -28.55 -11.38 -1.62
C ILE A 259 -29.64 -10.44 -2.17
N PRO A 260 -30.12 -9.46 -1.39
CA PRO A 260 -31.08 -8.46 -1.87
C PRO A 260 -30.59 -7.70 -3.11
N GLU A 261 -31.52 -7.28 -3.99
CA GLU A 261 -31.16 -6.51 -5.18
C GLU A 261 -30.44 -5.19 -4.86
N ASP A 262 -30.76 -4.56 -3.72
CA ASP A 262 -30.16 -3.34 -3.22
C ASP A 262 -28.68 -3.51 -2.81
N ASN A 263 -28.16 -4.74 -2.80
CA ASN A 263 -26.76 -5.02 -2.51
C ASN A 263 -25.86 -4.99 -3.76
N LEU A 264 -26.40 -4.74 -4.95
CA LEU A 264 -25.62 -4.42 -6.14
C LEU A 264 -24.97 -3.04 -5.97
N LEU A 265 -23.71 -2.89 -6.35
CA LEU A 265 -23.06 -1.58 -6.50
C LEU A 265 -23.55 -0.93 -7.80
N PRO A 266 -24.43 0.11 -7.74
CA PRO A 266 -25.15 0.57 -8.92
C PRO A 266 -24.27 1.37 -9.89
N ASN A 267 -23.24 2.05 -9.40
CA ASN A 267 -22.52 3.09 -10.15
C ASN A 267 -21.31 2.56 -10.92
N VAL A 268 -21.25 1.25 -11.18
CA VAL A 268 -20.13 0.67 -11.95
C VAL A 268 -20.52 -0.56 -12.74
N VAL A 269 -19.93 -0.67 -13.95
CA VAL A 269 -20.01 -1.84 -14.82
C VAL A 269 -18.63 -2.10 -15.43
N GLY A 270 -18.21 -3.37 -15.46
CA GLY A 270 -16.95 -3.81 -16.06
C GLY A 270 -15.75 -3.73 -15.13
N LEU A 271 -14.58 -4.08 -15.66
CA LEU A 271 -13.33 -4.17 -14.92
C LEU A 271 -12.81 -2.83 -14.37
N LYS A 272 -13.30 -1.69 -14.87
CA LYS A 272 -13.00 -0.38 -14.30
C LYS A 272 -13.33 -0.29 -12.81
N GLY A 273 -14.32 -1.08 -12.36
CA GLY A 273 -14.72 -1.14 -10.95
C GLY A 273 -13.58 -1.66 -10.05
N PRO A 274 -13.23 -2.93 -10.14
CA PRO A 274 -12.16 -3.47 -9.28
C PRO A 274 -10.81 -2.78 -9.51
N PHE A 275 -10.47 -2.39 -10.74
CA PHE A 275 -9.18 -1.72 -11.01
C PHE A 275 -9.11 -0.31 -10.45
N GLY A 276 -10.22 0.42 -10.34
CA GLY A 276 -10.27 1.72 -9.66
C GLY A 276 -9.90 1.60 -8.18
N CYS A 277 -10.44 0.59 -7.48
CA CYS A 277 -10.08 0.28 -6.09
C CYS A 277 -8.61 -0.11 -5.95
N LEU A 278 -8.12 -1.00 -6.82
CA LEU A 278 -6.75 -1.50 -6.80
C LEU A 278 -5.71 -0.37 -6.96
N ASN A 279 -5.97 0.67 -7.74
CA ASN A 279 -5.03 1.79 -7.89
C ASN A 279 -4.79 2.52 -6.56
N ASN A 280 -5.82 2.67 -5.72
CA ASN A 280 -5.65 3.27 -4.39
C ASN A 280 -4.83 2.38 -3.46
N ALA A 281 -5.11 1.07 -3.45
CA ALA A 281 -4.38 0.11 -2.64
C ALA A 281 -2.89 0.02 -3.07
N ARG A 282 -2.61 -0.06 -4.36
CA ARG A 282 -1.25 -0.11 -4.94
C ARG A 282 -0.38 1.07 -4.53
N TYR A 283 -0.96 2.27 -4.43
CA TYR A 283 -0.24 3.45 -3.93
C TYR A 283 0.22 3.27 -2.48
N GLY A 284 -0.65 2.79 -1.58
CA GLY A 284 -0.28 2.47 -0.20
C GLY A 284 0.77 1.36 -0.10
N ILE A 285 0.69 0.34 -0.97
CA ILE A 285 1.69 -0.74 -1.05
C ILE A 285 3.08 -0.19 -1.40
N ALA A 286 3.15 0.77 -2.34
CA ALA A 286 4.42 1.36 -2.76
C ALA A 286 5.13 2.11 -1.62
N TRP A 287 4.40 2.76 -0.72
CA TRP A 287 4.93 3.36 0.51
C TRP A 287 5.32 2.30 1.54
N GLY A 288 4.40 1.38 1.80
CA GLY A 288 4.56 0.37 2.84
C GLY A 288 5.79 -0.50 2.62
N ALA A 289 5.99 -1.01 1.40
CA ALA A 289 7.14 -1.84 1.07
C ALA A 289 8.49 -1.18 1.45
N LEU A 290 8.60 0.15 1.24
CA LEU A 290 9.79 0.90 1.65
C LEU A 290 9.90 1.04 3.17
N GLY A 291 8.80 1.07 3.91
CA GLY A 291 8.81 1.03 5.38
C GLY A 291 9.39 -0.28 5.92
N ALA A 292 9.03 -1.41 5.31
CA ALA A 292 9.64 -2.70 5.61
C ALA A 292 11.14 -2.72 5.27
N ALA A 293 11.53 -2.16 4.11
CA ALA A 293 12.92 -2.05 3.69
C ALA A 293 13.75 -1.19 4.66
N GLU A 294 13.21 -0.06 5.08
CA GLU A 294 13.83 0.85 6.06
C GLU A 294 14.04 0.17 7.42
N THR A 295 13.07 -0.59 7.88
CA THR A 295 13.19 -1.39 9.10
C THR A 295 14.30 -2.43 8.96
N CYS A 296 14.39 -3.13 7.83
CA CYS A 296 15.46 -4.09 7.55
C CYS A 296 16.84 -3.41 7.53
N LEU A 297 16.96 -2.23 6.91
CA LEU A 297 18.23 -1.46 6.92
C LEU A 297 18.64 -1.06 8.34
N ARG A 298 17.72 -0.53 9.14
CA ARG A 298 18.00 -0.11 10.53
C ARG A 298 18.48 -1.28 11.39
N ILE A 299 17.81 -2.42 11.32
CA ILE A 299 18.18 -3.63 12.06
C ILE A 299 19.56 -4.13 11.60
N ALA A 300 19.79 -4.26 10.30
CA ALA A 300 21.04 -4.74 9.74
C ALA A 300 22.21 -3.81 10.09
N ARG A 301 21.99 -2.48 10.04
CA ARG A 301 22.99 -1.50 10.46
C ARG A 301 23.36 -1.67 11.93
N GLN A 302 22.38 -1.70 12.83
CA GLN A 302 22.64 -1.83 14.26
C GLN A 302 23.36 -3.15 14.55
N TYR A 303 22.87 -4.26 14.01
CA TYR A 303 23.50 -5.56 14.18
C TYR A 303 24.98 -5.56 13.72
N THR A 304 25.27 -4.99 12.55
CA THR A 304 26.65 -4.98 12.02
C THR A 304 27.60 -4.02 12.75
N LEU A 305 27.08 -3.01 13.45
CA LEU A 305 27.86 -2.16 14.37
C LEU A 305 28.22 -2.91 15.65
N ASP A 306 27.30 -3.70 16.19
CA ASP A 306 27.47 -4.39 17.48
C ASP A 306 28.26 -5.71 17.32
N ARG A 307 28.01 -6.44 16.22
CA ARG A 307 28.63 -7.74 15.96
C ARG A 307 30.08 -7.60 15.52
N LYS A 308 30.97 -8.16 16.31
CA LYS A 308 32.40 -8.17 16.00
C LYS A 308 32.84 -9.54 15.48
N GLN A 309 33.61 -9.54 14.40
CA GLN A 309 34.35 -10.68 13.87
C GLN A 309 35.74 -10.21 13.41
N PHE A 310 36.75 -11.06 13.50
CA PHE A 310 38.13 -10.70 13.17
C PHE A 310 38.61 -9.44 13.92
N GLY A 311 38.20 -9.29 15.19
CA GLY A 311 38.62 -8.20 16.09
C GLY A 311 37.93 -6.83 15.84
N ARG A 312 37.00 -6.70 14.89
CA ARG A 312 36.35 -5.43 14.58
C ARG A 312 34.86 -5.60 14.24
N PRO A 313 34.02 -4.52 14.32
CA PRO A 313 32.63 -4.57 13.89
C PRO A 313 32.48 -5.01 12.44
N LEU A 314 31.41 -5.76 12.10
CA LEU A 314 31.11 -6.14 10.71
C LEU A 314 30.95 -4.91 9.82
N ALA A 315 30.38 -3.82 10.34
CA ALA A 315 30.21 -2.55 9.65
C ALA A 315 31.53 -1.90 9.18
N ALA A 316 32.69 -2.33 9.71
CA ALA A 316 34.02 -1.87 9.24
C ALA A 316 34.44 -2.51 7.89
N ASN A 317 33.67 -3.47 7.36
CA ASN A 317 33.96 -4.10 6.07
C ASN A 317 33.36 -3.31 4.92
N GLN A 318 34.14 -3.08 3.87
CA GLN A 318 33.70 -2.30 2.69
C GLN A 318 32.45 -2.87 2.02
N ILE A 319 32.32 -4.22 1.93
CA ILE A 319 31.15 -4.87 1.35
C ILE A 319 29.89 -4.58 2.16
N ILE A 320 29.96 -4.55 3.49
CA ILE A 320 28.85 -4.21 4.39
C ILE A 320 28.45 -2.74 4.20
N GLN A 321 29.44 -1.84 4.14
CA GLN A 321 29.18 -0.40 3.91
C GLN A 321 28.52 -0.16 2.53
N LYS A 322 29.01 -0.84 1.47
CA LYS A 322 28.41 -0.77 0.15
C LYS A 322 26.94 -1.24 0.16
N LYS A 323 26.65 -2.38 0.79
CA LYS A 323 25.27 -2.88 0.92
C LYS A 323 24.36 -1.86 1.61
N MET A 324 24.81 -1.23 2.70
CA MET A 324 24.04 -0.18 3.39
C MET A 324 23.81 1.05 2.51
N ALA A 325 24.83 1.48 1.75
CA ALA A 325 24.71 2.61 0.84
C ALA A 325 23.68 2.35 -0.28
N ASP A 326 23.74 1.16 -0.90
CA ASP A 326 22.78 0.75 -1.93
C ASP A 326 21.35 0.74 -1.37
N MET A 327 21.13 0.12 -0.20
CA MET A 327 19.81 0.06 0.45
C MET A 327 19.25 1.45 0.75
N MET A 328 20.05 2.33 1.37
CA MET A 328 19.67 3.70 1.71
C MET A 328 19.28 4.49 0.45
N THR A 329 20.06 4.37 -0.63
CA THR A 329 19.82 5.07 -1.89
C THR A 329 18.47 4.72 -2.49
N GLU A 330 18.17 3.42 -2.61
CA GLU A 330 16.89 2.95 -3.19
C GLU A 330 15.68 3.35 -2.32
N ILE A 331 15.81 3.28 -1.00
CA ILE A 331 14.76 3.72 -0.07
C ILE A 331 14.48 5.23 -0.25
N ALA A 332 15.52 6.04 -0.24
CA ALA A 332 15.40 7.49 -0.35
C ALA A 332 14.74 7.92 -1.66
N LEU A 333 15.20 7.38 -2.81
CA LEU A 333 14.64 7.67 -4.12
C LEU A 333 13.19 7.19 -4.23
N GLY A 334 12.88 6.00 -3.71
CA GLY A 334 11.54 5.45 -3.69
C GLY A 334 10.55 6.32 -2.91
N PHE A 335 10.93 6.83 -1.74
CA PHE A 335 10.08 7.74 -0.96
C PHE A 335 9.84 9.07 -1.67
N GLN A 336 10.83 9.64 -2.35
CA GLN A 336 10.63 10.87 -3.14
C GLN A 336 9.62 10.64 -4.27
N GLY A 337 9.70 9.50 -4.96
CA GLY A 337 8.70 9.11 -5.96
C GLY A 337 7.30 8.98 -5.35
N CYS A 338 7.18 8.34 -4.19
CA CYS A 338 5.92 8.19 -3.46
C CYS A 338 5.32 9.53 -3.04
N LEU A 339 6.13 10.43 -2.48
CA LEU A 339 5.69 11.78 -2.12
C LEU A 339 5.18 12.54 -3.34
N ARG A 340 5.94 12.53 -4.45
CA ARG A 340 5.53 13.23 -5.69
C ARG A 340 4.20 12.72 -6.21
N VAL A 341 4.01 11.40 -6.30
CA VAL A 341 2.76 10.81 -6.77
C VAL A 341 1.62 11.05 -5.79
N GLY A 342 1.89 11.09 -4.47
CA GLY A 342 0.91 11.47 -3.46
C GLY A 342 0.33 12.86 -3.67
N ARG A 343 1.20 13.86 -3.87
CA ARG A 343 0.79 15.23 -4.19
C ARG A 343 -0.05 15.27 -5.48
N LEU A 344 0.39 14.54 -6.54
CA LEU A 344 -0.36 14.45 -7.79
C LEU A 344 -1.73 13.79 -7.63
N LYS A 345 -1.85 12.79 -6.73
CA LYS A 345 -3.14 12.18 -6.40
C LYS A 345 -4.09 13.18 -5.76
N ASP A 346 -3.62 13.94 -4.80
CA ASP A 346 -4.42 14.96 -4.10
C ASP A 346 -4.86 16.09 -5.05
N GLU A 347 -4.06 16.36 -6.10
CA GLU A 347 -4.39 17.28 -7.18
C GLU A 347 -5.28 16.66 -8.29
N GLY A 348 -5.62 15.38 -8.23
CA GLY A 348 -6.36 14.66 -9.27
C GLY A 348 -5.58 14.44 -10.58
N LYS A 349 -4.24 14.49 -10.54
CA LYS A 349 -3.34 14.40 -11.71
C LYS A 349 -2.53 13.11 -11.79
N ALA A 350 -2.73 12.15 -10.88
CA ALA A 350 -1.99 10.89 -10.89
C ALA A 350 -2.58 9.90 -11.89
N ALA A 351 -1.83 9.55 -12.92
CA ALA A 351 -2.19 8.47 -13.84
C ALA A 351 -1.95 7.08 -13.19
N PRO A 352 -2.75 6.05 -13.53
CA PRO A 352 -2.55 4.68 -13.02
C PRO A 352 -1.14 4.12 -13.27
N GLU A 353 -0.51 4.49 -14.36
CA GLU A 353 0.85 4.07 -14.73
C GLU A 353 1.90 4.61 -13.76
N MET A 354 1.73 5.82 -13.22
CA MET A 354 2.60 6.37 -12.18
C MET A 354 2.57 5.50 -10.92
N ILE A 355 1.39 4.99 -10.56
CA ILE A 355 1.21 4.08 -9.42
C ILE A 355 1.85 2.73 -9.73
N SER A 356 1.67 2.20 -10.95
CA SER A 356 2.30 0.96 -11.40
C SER A 356 3.83 1.05 -11.37
N LEU A 357 4.40 2.19 -11.78
CA LEU A 357 5.84 2.45 -11.73
C LEU A 357 6.36 2.36 -10.29
N LEU A 358 5.70 3.03 -9.36
CA LEU A 358 6.11 3.03 -7.94
C LEU A 358 5.96 1.65 -7.31
N LYS A 359 4.79 1.00 -7.49
CA LYS A 359 4.54 -0.32 -6.91
C LYS A 359 5.57 -1.34 -7.41
N ARG A 360 5.82 -1.37 -8.72
CA ARG A 360 6.81 -2.25 -9.31
C ARG A 360 8.21 -2.01 -8.73
N ASN A 361 8.69 -0.77 -8.79
CA ASN A 361 10.03 -0.43 -8.33
C ASN A 361 10.20 -0.70 -6.84
N ASN A 362 9.32 -0.14 -6.01
CA ASN A 362 9.51 -0.13 -4.57
C ASN A 362 9.35 -1.52 -3.94
N CYS A 363 8.38 -2.34 -4.43
CA CYS A 363 8.23 -3.71 -3.92
C CYS A 363 9.43 -4.59 -4.32
N GLY A 364 9.92 -4.50 -5.56
CA GLY A 364 11.10 -5.23 -6.00
C GLY A 364 12.35 -4.84 -5.21
N LYS A 365 12.59 -3.54 -5.06
CA LYS A 365 13.74 -3.02 -4.29
C LYS A 365 13.63 -3.36 -2.80
N ALA A 366 12.46 -3.28 -2.21
CA ALA A 366 12.26 -3.67 -0.81
C ALA A 366 12.58 -5.14 -0.57
N LEU A 367 12.18 -6.04 -1.48
CA LEU A 367 12.52 -7.46 -1.39
C LEU A 367 14.03 -7.70 -1.50
N GLU A 368 14.71 -7.06 -2.46
CA GLU A 368 16.17 -7.11 -2.60
C GLU A 368 16.87 -6.61 -1.32
N ILE A 369 16.41 -5.50 -0.76
CA ILE A 369 16.93 -4.90 0.47
C ILE A 369 16.75 -5.86 1.67
N ALA A 370 15.57 -6.42 1.85
CA ALA A 370 15.29 -7.34 2.95
C ALA A 370 16.17 -8.62 2.85
N ARG A 371 16.33 -9.19 1.65
CA ARG A 371 17.26 -10.33 1.41
C ARG A 371 18.70 -9.97 1.70
N THR A 372 19.13 -8.78 1.30
CA THR A 372 20.48 -8.28 1.57
C THR A 372 20.71 -8.07 3.07
N ALA A 373 19.74 -7.47 3.77
CA ALA A 373 19.79 -7.28 5.22
C ALA A 373 19.86 -8.63 5.96
N ARG A 374 19.02 -9.61 5.55
CA ARG A 374 19.08 -10.97 6.08
C ARG A 374 20.47 -11.60 5.93
N ASP A 375 21.07 -11.44 4.75
CA ASP A 375 22.43 -11.96 4.46
C ASP A 375 23.49 -11.31 5.39
N MET A 376 23.38 -10.01 5.67
CA MET A 376 24.32 -9.29 6.54
C MET A 376 24.33 -9.80 8.00
N LEU A 377 23.26 -10.45 8.45
CA LEU A 377 23.19 -11.06 9.78
C LEU A 377 23.71 -12.50 9.81
N GLY A 378 24.09 -13.09 8.68
CA GLY A 378 24.54 -14.48 8.60
C GLY A 378 23.48 -15.47 9.10
N GLY A 379 23.87 -16.43 9.95
CA GLY A 379 22.93 -17.40 10.53
C GLY A 379 21.80 -16.78 11.37
N ASN A 380 22.07 -15.68 12.07
CA ASN A 380 21.03 -14.97 12.84
C ASN A 380 19.95 -14.37 11.95
N GLY A 381 20.25 -14.08 10.69
CA GLY A 381 19.29 -13.53 9.73
C GLY A 381 18.15 -14.47 9.34
N VAL A 382 18.21 -15.76 9.70
CA VAL A 382 17.13 -16.73 9.48
C VAL A 382 16.24 -16.97 10.71
N SER A 383 16.56 -16.31 11.85
CA SER A 383 15.74 -16.32 13.04
C SER A 383 14.72 -15.16 13.01
N ASP A 384 13.48 -15.43 13.40
CA ASP A 384 12.44 -14.39 13.47
C ASP A 384 12.64 -13.39 14.62
N GLU A 385 13.49 -13.70 15.58
CA GLU A 385 13.91 -12.80 16.67
C GLU A 385 14.50 -11.48 16.16
N TYR A 386 15.14 -11.52 14.98
CA TYR A 386 15.70 -10.34 14.33
C TYR A 386 14.74 -9.65 13.36
N HIS A 387 13.51 -10.11 13.26
CA HIS A 387 12.42 -9.59 12.40
C HIS A 387 12.67 -9.66 10.88
N ILE A 388 13.93 -9.61 10.40
CA ILE A 388 14.26 -9.46 8.98
C ILE A 388 13.70 -10.60 8.12
N ILE A 389 13.86 -11.87 8.55
CA ILE A 389 13.36 -13.01 7.76
C ILE A 389 11.84 -12.94 7.56
N ARG A 390 11.08 -12.43 8.52
CA ARG A 390 9.64 -12.22 8.42
C ARG A 390 9.33 -11.19 7.32
N HIS A 391 10.07 -10.07 7.24
CA HIS A 391 9.95 -9.11 6.16
C HIS A 391 10.34 -9.70 4.80
N VAL A 392 11.39 -10.52 4.71
CA VAL A 392 11.74 -11.24 3.47
C VAL A 392 10.56 -12.07 2.99
N MET A 393 10.01 -12.93 3.86
CA MET A 393 8.87 -13.77 3.51
C MET A 393 7.64 -12.95 3.09
N ASN A 394 7.33 -11.89 3.81
CA ASN A 394 6.18 -11.04 3.52
C ASN A 394 6.33 -10.31 2.18
N LEU A 395 7.50 -9.80 1.88
CA LEU A 395 7.78 -9.05 0.66
C LEU A 395 7.71 -9.91 -0.61
N GLU A 396 7.86 -11.23 -0.53
CA GLU A 396 7.57 -12.14 -1.65
C GLU A 396 6.09 -12.01 -2.08
N ALA A 397 5.14 -11.98 -1.13
CA ALA A 397 3.73 -11.74 -1.45
C ALA A 397 3.48 -10.30 -1.90
N VAL A 398 4.10 -9.31 -1.25
CA VAL A 398 3.97 -7.89 -1.59
C VAL A 398 4.42 -7.61 -3.04
N ASN A 399 5.48 -8.29 -3.50
CA ASN A 399 5.94 -8.20 -4.89
C ASN A 399 5.02 -8.92 -5.89
N THR A 400 4.16 -9.84 -5.39
CA THR A 400 3.34 -10.71 -6.22
C THR A 400 1.89 -10.23 -6.37
N TYR A 401 1.24 -9.78 -5.27
CA TYR A 401 -0.19 -9.46 -5.28
C TYR A 401 -0.52 -8.08 -5.86
N GLU A 402 -1.82 -7.85 -6.10
CA GLU A 402 -2.37 -6.59 -6.67
C GLU A 402 -1.69 -6.16 -7.97
N GLY A 403 -1.39 -7.12 -8.79
CA GLY A 403 -0.52 -7.02 -9.97
C GLY A 403 0.90 -7.43 -9.61
N THR A 404 1.38 -8.49 -10.29
CA THR A 404 2.76 -8.93 -10.12
C THR A 404 3.75 -7.87 -10.61
N HIS A 405 5.01 -7.98 -10.20
CA HIS A 405 6.10 -7.14 -10.71
C HIS A 405 6.09 -7.06 -12.25
N ASP A 406 5.84 -8.21 -12.91
CA ASP A 406 5.82 -8.31 -14.38
C ASP A 406 4.55 -7.70 -14.99
N ILE A 407 3.37 -7.89 -14.38
CA ILE A 407 2.14 -7.23 -14.84
C ILE A 407 2.30 -5.71 -14.84
N HIS A 408 2.93 -5.14 -13.81
CA HIS A 408 3.22 -3.71 -13.79
C HIS A 408 4.24 -3.31 -14.87
N ALA A 409 5.24 -4.16 -15.18
CA ALA A 409 6.14 -3.93 -16.31
C ALA A 409 5.38 -3.88 -17.63
N LEU A 410 4.42 -4.79 -17.84
CA LEU A 410 3.60 -4.83 -19.06
C LEU A 410 2.67 -3.61 -19.18
N ILE A 411 2.11 -3.12 -18.06
CA ILE A 411 1.33 -1.85 -18.04
C ILE A 411 2.22 -0.69 -18.53
N LEU A 412 3.44 -0.58 -18.01
CA LEU A 412 4.39 0.46 -18.40
C LEU A 412 4.86 0.28 -19.84
N GLY A 413 5.16 -0.96 -20.26
CA GLY A 413 5.53 -1.29 -21.63
C GLY A 413 4.48 -0.86 -22.64
N ARG A 414 3.19 -1.11 -22.34
CA ARG A 414 2.07 -0.60 -23.16
C ARG A 414 2.06 0.92 -23.26
N SER A 415 2.28 1.62 -22.13
CA SER A 415 2.32 3.08 -22.13
C SER A 415 3.48 3.65 -22.96
N ILE A 416 4.63 2.96 -22.98
CA ILE A 416 5.81 3.36 -23.74
C ILE A 416 5.63 3.10 -25.25
N THR A 417 5.06 1.96 -25.60
CA THR A 417 5.00 1.46 -26.98
C THR A 417 3.66 1.68 -27.68
N GLY A 418 2.59 1.93 -26.93
CA GLY A 418 1.21 1.92 -27.42
C GLY A 418 0.65 0.52 -27.74
N ILE A 419 1.44 -0.55 -27.55
CA ILE A 419 1.10 -1.93 -27.92
C ILE A 419 0.86 -2.76 -26.66
N PRO A 420 -0.36 -3.35 -26.46
CA PRO A 420 -0.59 -4.24 -25.34
C PRO A 420 0.22 -5.55 -25.53
N ALA A 421 0.73 -6.10 -24.41
CA ALA A 421 1.50 -7.34 -24.43
C ALA A 421 0.63 -8.59 -24.71
N PHE A 422 -0.67 -8.49 -24.40
CA PHE A 422 -1.69 -9.48 -24.74
C PHE A 422 -2.99 -8.75 -25.06
N ALA A 423 -3.75 -9.32 -26.02
CA ALA A 423 -5.01 -8.78 -26.51
C ALA A 423 -6.20 -9.38 -25.75
#